data_2ba9d77f5eddaf5e46148ce4d81ed3a3
#
_entry.id   2ba9d77f5eddaf5e46148ce4d81ed3a3
#
_cell.length_a   1.000
_cell.length_b   1.000
_cell.length_c   1.000
_cell.angle_alpha   90.00
_cell.angle_beta   90.00
_cell.angle_gamma   90.00
#
_symmetry.space_group_name_H-M   'P 1'
#
loop_
_entity.id
_entity.type
_entity.pdbx_description
1 polymer ?
#
loop_
_entity_poly.entity_id
_entity_poly.type
_entity_poly.pdbx_seq_one_letter_code
_entity_poly.pdbx_strand_id
1 'polypeptide(L)'
;TLMFEEEVVERRLAFKPDPELGNLCMGIINDVRIDIREVPLLDDKGVESTWEYAGCKFPVLVIEFKQCKTDANPKDRYYTFTAKPVTTLNKKGEPVEEKTVINIIQQVYGQLRHIANQFKGLKGYPVNAGKCPGLDYAAPAKVRCEQYLAFFEYFKHLLVGDDEKNPIYKNVKLFMKLVADYNTHKFLAFPSFVNRGFVERVIPGQSPSIEFEAGETIHLAKDDTPKN
;
A
#
# COMPACT_ATOMS: atom_id res chain seq x y z
N THR A 1 18.17 12.51 -6.31
CA THR A 1 16.77 12.41 -6.77
C THR A 1 16.56 11.08 -7.49
N LEU A 2 15.56 10.30 -7.05
CA LEU A 2 15.15 9.09 -7.73
C LEU A 2 14.08 9.43 -8.77
N MET A 3 14.32 8.98 -10.02
CA MET A 3 13.34 8.99 -11.09
C MET A 3 12.81 7.57 -11.25
N PHE A 4 11.50 7.45 -11.48
CA PHE A 4 10.85 6.15 -11.58
C PHE A 4 10.55 5.82 -13.05
N GLU A 5 11.02 4.64 -13.47
CA GLU A 5 10.70 4.06 -14.76
C GLU A 5 9.57 3.03 -14.63
N GLU A 6 8.81 2.83 -15.69
CA GLU A 6 7.74 1.83 -15.71
C GLU A 6 8.31 0.41 -15.84
N GLU A 7 9.05 -0.07 -14.84
CA GLU A 7 9.43 -1.48 -14.78
C GLU A 7 8.37 -2.27 -13.99
N VAL A 8 7.75 -3.20 -14.67
CA VAL A 8 6.92 -4.23 -14.02
C VAL A 8 7.87 -5.35 -13.61
N VAL A 9 8.18 -5.44 -12.34
CA VAL A 9 8.95 -6.57 -11.81
C VAL A 9 7.98 -7.70 -11.51
N GLU A 10 7.79 -8.59 -12.47
CA GLU A 10 7.10 -9.84 -12.24
C GLU A 10 8.04 -10.84 -11.55
N ARG A 11 7.77 -11.17 -10.31
CA ARG A 11 8.40 -12.31 -9.66
C ARG A 11 7.47 -13.50 -9.67
N ARG A 12 8.02 -14.67 -9.95
CA ARG A 12 7.31 -15.94 -9.81
C ARG A 12 7.16 -16.28 -8.34
N LEU A 13 5.96 -16.63 -7.94
CA LEU A 13 5.60 -17.01 -6.59
C LEU A 13 5.67 -18.55 -6.46
N ALA A 14 5.83 -19.06 -5.23
CA ALA A 14 6.16 -20.47 -5.01
C ALA A 14 5.00 -21.44 -5.24
N PHE A 15 3.75 -21.01 -5.05
CA PHE A 15 2.56 -21.82 -5.30
C PHE A 15 1.31 -20.97 -5.54
N LYS A 16 0.33 -21.55 -6.22
CA LYS A 16 -0.94 -20.88 -6.50
C LYS A 16 -1.84 -20.91 -5.27
N PRO A 17 -2.58 -19.81 -5.00
CA PRO A 17 -3.54 -19.79 -3.92
C PRO A 17 -4.74 -20.69 -4.22
N ASP A 18 -5.33 -21.22 -3.16
CA ASP A 18 -6.66 -21.79 -3.20
C ASP A 18 -7.67 -20.72 -2.76
N PRO A 19 -8.59 -20.29 -3.62
CA PRO A 19 -9.59 -19.28 -3.28
C PRO A 19 -10.50 -19.68 -2.11
N GLU A 20 -10.65 -20.98 -1.85
CA GLU A 20 -11.49 -21.50 -0.76
C GLU A 20 -10.79 -21.41 0.61
N LEU A 21 -9.47 -21.31 0.65
CA LEU A 21 -8.71 -21.23 1.89
C LEU A 21 -8.76 -19.87 2.61
N GLY A 22 -9.45 -18.88 2.06
CA GLY A 22 -9.73 -17.62 2.73
C GLY A 22 -8.58 -16.62 2.75
N ASN A 23 -7.44 -16.95 2.17
CA ASN A 23 -6.26 -16.09 2.09
C ASN A 23 -6.15 -15.39 0.74
N LEU A 24 -6.86 -15.88 -0.24
CA LEU A 24 -7.19 -15.18 -1.45
C LEU A 24 -8.68 -14.88 -1.41
N CYS A 25 -9.04 -13.62 -1.34
CA CYS A 25 -10.44 -13.21 -1.33
C CYS A 25 -10.72 -12.18 -2.42
N MET A 26 -11.97 -12.01 -2.76
CA MET A 26 -12.39 -10.92 -3.64
C MET A 26 -12.75 -9.70 -2.82
N GLY A 27 -12.41 -8.54 -3.36
CA GLY A 27 -12.76 -7.24 -2.77
C GLY A 27 -12.82 -6.15 -3.82
N ILE A 28 -13.06 -4.96 -3.35
CA ILE A 28 -13.03 -3.71 -4.12
C ILE A 28 -12.21 -2.68 -3.38
N ILE A 29 -11.69 -1.68 -4.08
CA ILE A 29 -11.23 -0.47 -3.40
C ILE A 29 -12.48 0.30 -2.96
N ASN A 30 -12.54 0.62 -1.67
CA ASN A 30 -13.64 1.37 -1.06
C ASN A 30 -13.35 2.87 -1.00
N ASP A 31 -12.08 3.23 -0.76
CA ASP A 31 -11.65 4.61 -0.65
C ASP A 31 -10.18 4.78 -1.00
N VAL A 32 -9.84 5.90 -1.63
CA VAL A 32 -8.47 6.34 -1.88
C VAL A 32 -8.37 7.80 -1.46
N ARG A 33 -7.56 8.06 -0.44
CA ARG A 33 -7.39 9.42 0.09
C ARG A 33 -5.95 9.71 0.48
N ILE A 34 -5.63 10.98 0.58
CA ILE A 34 -4.37 11.46 1.16
C ILE A 34 -4.72 12.17 2.46
N ASP A 35 -4.28 11.60 3.57
CA ASP A 35 -4.40 12.22 4.88
C ASP A 35 -3.16 13.07 5.13
N ILE A 36 -3.35 14.34 5.44
CA ILE A 36 -2.26 15.26 5.79
C ILE A 36 -2.34 15.51 7.28
N ARG A 37 -1.29 15.09 8.00
CA ARG A 37 -1.17 15.29 9.43
C ARG A 37 -0.11 16.34 9.73
N GLU A 38 -0.48 17.35 10.52
CA GLU A 38 0.50 18.26 11.10
C GLU A 38 1.22 17.55 12.24
N VAL A 39 2.53 17.37 12.09
CA VAL A 39 3.35 16.73 13.12
C VAL A 39 3.77 17.79 14.13
N PRO A 40 3.45 17.62 15.43
CA PRO A 40 3.82 18.60 16.43
C PRO A 40 5.34 18.66 16.63
N LEU A 41 5.84 19.85 16.95
CA LEU A 41 7.25 20.07 17.31
C LEU A 41 7.58 19.49 18.69
N LEU A 42 6.61 19.47 19.59
CA LEU A 42 6.74 18.93 20.92
C LEU A 42 5.99 17.62 21.06
N ASP A 43 6.53 16.69 21.83
CA ASP A 43 5.83 15.46 22.20
C ASP A 43 4.71 15.72 23.25
N ASP A 44 4.00 14.68 23.63
CA ASP A 44 2.93 14.75 24.64
C ASP A 44 3.38 15.21 26.02
N LYS A 45 4.70 15.22 26.27
CA LYS A 45 5.30 15.68 27.51
C LYS A 45 5.84 17.10 27.40
N GLY A 46 5.66 17.77 26.26
CA GLY A 46 6.18 19.11 25.99
C GLY A 46 7.69 19.15 25.71
N VAL A 47 8.29 17.99 25.38
CA VAL A 47 9.71 17.88 24.99
C VAL A 47 9.81 17.95 23.47
N GLU A 48 10.86 18.60 22.97
CA GLU A 48 11.12 18.71 21.54
C GLU A 48 11.20 17.32 20.89
N SER A 49 10.42 17.11 19.83
CA SER A 49 10.38 15.85 19.12
C SER A 49 11.69 15.63 18.35
N THR A 50 12.26 14.44 18.47
CA THR A 50 13.45 14.02 17.71
C THR A 50 13.11 13.42 16.34
N TRP A 51 11.83 13.32 16.02
CA TRP A 51 11.42 12.80 14.73
C TRP A 51 11.74 13.80 13.60
N GLU A 52 12.39 13.33 12.53
CA GLU A 52 12.81 14.18 11.41
C GLU A 52 11.66 14.96 10.73
N TYR A 53 10.42 14.50 10.85
CA TYR A 53 9.23 15.15 10.31
C TYR A 53 8.51 16.07 11.30
N ALA A 54 9.07 16.32 12.48
CA ALA A 54 8.47 17.26 13.42
C ALA A 54 8.29 18.65 12.78
N GLY A 55 7.12 19.24 12.97
CA GLY A 55 6.76 20.52 12.37
C GLY A 55 6.37 20.46 10.88
N CYS A 56 6.32 19.29 10.28
CA CYS A 56 5.94 19.12 8.88
C CYS A 56 4.46 18.74 8.71
N LYS A 57 3.92 19.08 7.54
CA LYS A 57 2.66 18.52 7.04
C LYS A 57 2.95 17.18 6.38
N PHE A 58 2.72 16.11 7.11
CA PHE A 58 3.10 14.75 6.74
C PHE A 58 1.98 14.06 5.96
N PRO A 59 2.17 13.78 4.65
CA PRO A 59 1.16 13.14 3.84
C PRO A 59 1.21 11.61 3.99
N VAL A 60 0.04 11.00 4.04
CA VAL A 60 -0.13 9.53 4.00
C VAL A 60 -1.15 9.20 2.93
N LEU A 61 -0.76 8.42 1.94
CA LEU A 61 -1.70 7.85 0.98
C LEU A 61 -2.33 6.62 1.61
N VAL A 62 -3.66 6.61 1.66
CA VAL A 62 -4.46 5.52 2.21
C VAL A 62 -5.32 4.93 1.10
N ILE A 63 -5.18 3.64 0.87
CA ILE A 63 -6.03 2.87 -0.03
C ILE A 63 -6.75 1.84 0.84
N GLU A 64 -8.06 2.02 1.01
CA GLU A 64 -8.89 1.12 1.77
C GLU A 64 -9.57 0.12 0.84
N PHE A 65 -9.40 -1.16 1.12
CA PHE A 65 -10.05 -2.26 0.42
C PHE A 65 -11.16 -2.83 1.28
N LYS A 66 -12.26 -3.19 0.64
CA LYS A 66 -13.39 -3.86 1.27
C LYS A 66 -13.57 -5.24 0.66
N GLN A 67 -13.58 -6.27 1.50
CA GLN A 67 -13.84 -7.64 1.05
C GLN A 67 -15.28 -7.79 0.59
N CYS A 68 -15.51 -8.46 -0.56
CA CYS A 68 -16.83 -8.83 -0.99
C CYS A 68 -17.43 -9.84 -0.01
N LYS A 69 -18.69 -9.64 0.35
CA LYS A 69 -19.43 -10.56 1.22
C LYS A 69 -19.70 -11.86 0.49
N THR A 70 -19.61 -12.96 1.22
CA THR A 70 -20.00 -14.30 0.82
C THR A 70 -20.81 -14.93 1.93
N ASP A 71 -21.47 -16.07 1.65
CA ASP A 71 -22.20 -16.81 2.70
C ASP A 71 -21.28 -17.25 3.85
N ALA A 72 -20.03 -17.59 3.51
CA ALA A 72 -19.01 -17.94 4.51
C ALA A 72 -18.46 -16.71 5.27
N ASN A 73 -18.50 -15.51 4.67
CA ASN A 73 -17.98 -14.27 5.21
C ASN A 73 -19.01 -13.13 5.04
N PRO A 74 -20.09 -13.12 5.84
CA PRO A 74 -21.20 -12.17 5.68
C PRO A 74 -20.90 -10.77 6.28
N LYS A 75 -19.82 -10.63 7.07
CA LYS A 75 -19.46 -9.39 7.73
C LYS A 75 -18.62 -8.49 6.82
N ASP A 76 -18.76 -7.18 6.99
CA ASP A 76 -17.86 -6.22 6.36
C ASP A 76 -16.45 -6.36 6.94
N ARG A 77 -15.46 -6.50 6.05
CA ARG A 77 -14.05 -6.56 6.40
C ARG A 77 -13.27 -5.59 5.52
N TYR A 78 -12.40 -4.84 6.15
CA TYR A 78 -11.60 -3.81 5.50
C TYR A 78 -10.12 -4.11 5.69
N TYR A 79 -9.34 -3.84 4.65
CA TYR A 79 -7.90 -3.96 4.66
C TYR A 79 -7.31 -2.69 4.09
N THR A 80 -6.29 -2.16 4.72
CA THR A 80 -5.73 -0.87 4.35
C THR A 80 -4.29 -1.02 3.89
N PHE A 81 -4.00 -0.46 2.73
CA PHE A 81 -2.64 -0.21 2.27
C PHE A 81 -2.32 1.26 2.52
N THR A 82 -1.19 1.54 3.18
CA THR A 82 -0.73 2.89 3.43
C THR A 82 0.66 3.10 2.87
N ALA A 83 0.90 4.27 2.28
CA ALA A 83 2.22 4.74 1.88
C ALA A 83 2.51 6.09 2.53
N LYS A 84 3.73 6.26 3.02
CA LYS A 84 4.16 7.45 3.75
C LYS A 84 5.60 7.82 3.40
N PRO A 85 6.03 9.06 3.65
CA PRO A 85 7.41 9.47 3.45
C PRO A 85 8.42 8.57 4.14
N VAL A 86 9.51 8.25 3.44
CA VAL A 86 10.57 7.39 3.95
C VAL A 86 11.28 8.06 5.13
N THR A 87 11.65 7.26 6.12
CA THR A 87 12.48 7.69 7.23
C THR A 87 13.95 7.61 6.84
N THR A 88 14.69 8.71 6.97
CA THR A 88 16.13 8.79 6.70
C THR A 88 16.99 8.79 7.97
N LEU A 89 16.35 8.98 9.12
CA LEU A 89 16.96 8.85 10.43
C LEU A 89 16.26 7.74 11.21
N ASN A 90 17.04 6.96 11.97
CA ASN A 90 16.48 5.98 12.87
C ASN A 90 15.91 6.65 14.16
N LYS A 91 15.34 5.86 15.06
CA LYS A 91 14.78 6.37 16.33
C LYS A 91 15.79 7.05 17.24
N LYS A 92 17.10 6.83 17.00
CA LYS A 92 18.19 7.48 17.76
C LYS A 92 18.69 8.76 17.09
N GLY A 93 18.11 9.13 15.93
CA GLY A 93 18.54 10.28 15.15
C GLY A 93 19.79 10.03 14.29
N GLU A 94 20.19 8.77 14.13
CA GLU A 94 21.33 8.38 13.30
C GLU A 94 20.86 8.14 11.85
N PRO A 95 21.69 8.48 10.83
CA PRO A 95 21.35 8.24 9.43
C PRO A 95 21.10 6.76 9.13
N VAL A 96 20.04 6.49 8.43
CA VAL A 96 19.77 5.18 7.84
C VAL A 96 20.66 5.03 6.60
N GLU A 97 21.18 3.81 6.37
CA GLU A 97 21.98 3.52 5.19
C GLU A 97 21.24 3.91 3.90
N GLU A 98 21.92 4.65 3.02
CA GLU A 98 21.34 5.17 1.78
C GLU A 98 20.70 4.08 0.92
N LYS A 99 21.36 2.93 0.77
CA LYS A 99 20.81 1.78 0.04
C LYS A 99 19.49 1.30 0.62
N THR A 100 19.34 1.30 1.94
CA THR A 100 18.09 0.93 2.62
C THR A 100 17.00 1.93 2.30
N VAL A 101 17.30 3.23 2.36
CA VAL A 101 16.34 4.29 2.01
C VAL A 101 15.85 4.14 0.56
N ILE A 102 16.77 3.97 -0.37
CA ILE A 102 16.46 3.76 -1.80
C ILE A 102 15.58 2.52 -2.00
N ASN A 103 15.93 1.41 -1.36
CA ASN A 103 15.14 0.17 -1.47
C ASN A 103 13.71 0.34 -0.96
N ILE A 104 13.52 1.05 0.15
CA ILE A 104 12.17 1.32 0.68
C ILE A 104 11.37 2.18 -0.28
N ILE A 105 11.96 3.23 -0.85
CA ILE A 105 11.30 4.10 -1.82
C ILE A 105 10.90 3.31 -3.07
N GLN A 106 11.80 2.51 -3.61
CA GLN A 106 11.53 1.67 -4.78
C GLN A 106 10.46 0.62 -4.51
N GLN A 107 10.43 0.06 -3.31
CA GLN A 107 9.40 -0.88 -2.89
C GLN A 107 8.03 -0.22 -2.86
N VAL A 108 7.91 0.95 -2.25
CA VAL A 108 6.63 1.71 -2.21
C VAL A 108 6.17 2.08 -3.61
N TYR A 109 7.09 2.56 -4.47
CA TYR A 109 6.78 2.82 -5.86
C TYR A 109 6.26 1.57 -6.58
N GLY A 110 6.94 0.45 -6.44
CA GLY A 110 6.54 -0.82 -7.04
C GLY A 110 5.16 -1.29 -6.58
N GLN A 111 4.85 -1.15 -5.30
CA GLN A 111 3.55 -1.49 -4.73
C GLN A 111 2.43 -0.60 -5.31
N LEU A 112 2.63 0.70 -5.33
CA LEU A 112 1.65 1.65 -5.88
C LEU A 112 1.46 1.46 -7.38
N ARG A 113 2.54 1.22 -8.11
CA ARG A 113 2.48 0.92 -9.54
C ARG A 113 1.73 -0.39 -9.81
N HIS A 114 1.98 -1.41 -9.00
CA HIS A 114 1.28 -2.68 -9.09
C HIS A 114 -0.24 -2.50 -8.90
N ILE A 115 -0.66 -1.76 -7.89
CA ILE A 115 -2.08 -1.46 -7.66
C ILE A 115 -2.66 -0.70 -8.86
N ALA A 116 -2.00 0.37 -9.30
CA ALA A 116 -2.47 1.20 -10.42
C ALA A 116 -2.58 0.40 -11.73
N ASN A 117 -1.66 -0.52 -12.00
CA ASN A 117 -1.68 -1.35 -13.20
C ASN A 117 -2.91 -2.24 -13.29
N GLN A 118 -3.57 -2.56 -12.17
CA GLN A 118 -4.82 -3.32 -12.18
C GLN A 118 -5.98 -2.56 -12.82
N PHE A 119 -5.87 -1.25 -12.94
CA PHE A 119 -6.88 -0.35 -13.53
C PHE A 119 -6.51 0.13 -14.94
N LYS A 120 -5.29 -0.14 -15.39
CA LYS A 120 -4.83 0.23 -16.73
C LYS A 120 -5.73 -0.38 -17.80
N GLY A 121 -6.12 0.43 -18.78
CA GLY A 121 -7.02 0.01 -19.86
C GLY A 121 -8.50 0.10 -19.53
N LEU A 122 -8.89 0.43 -18.30
CA LEU A 122 -10.29 0.73 -17.97
C LEU A 122 -10.69 2.12 -18.47
N LYS A 123 -11.97 2.29 -18.76
CA LYS A 123 -12.54 3.59 -19.16
C LYS A 123 -12.28 4.61 -18.05
N GLY A 124 -11.73 5.76 -18.41
CA GLY A 124 -11.41 6.82 -17.47
C GLY A 124 -10.02 6.72 -16.84
N TYR A 125 -9.26 5.66 -17.12
CA TYR A 125 -7.86 5.60 -16.68
C TYR A 125 -7.04 6.69 -17.36
N PRO A 126 -6.26 7.51 -16.59
CA PRO A 126 -5.53 8.65 -17.14
C PRO A 126 -4.33 8.18 -17.96
N VAL A 127 -4.51 8.02 -19.27
CA VAL A 127 -3.43 7.61 -20.18
C VAL A 127 -2.35 8.68 -20.36
N ASN A 128 -2.66 9.94 -20.07
CA ASN A 128 -1.78 11.10 -20.19
C ASN A 128 -1.44 11.71 -18.81
N ALA A 129 -1.36 10.90 -17.77
CA ALA A 129 -1.05 11.38 -16.41
C ALA A 129 0.36 12.00 -16.28
N GLY A 130 1.20 11.86 -17.31
CA GLY A 130 2.59 12.33 -17.29
C GLY A 130 3.52 11.35 -16.58
N LYS A 131 4.70 11.84 -16.22
CA LYS A 131 5.70 11.06 -15.48
C LYS A 131 5.41 11.12 -13.99
N CYS A 132 5.69 10.02 -13.29
CA CYS A 132 5.66 10.00 -11.84
C CYS A 132 6.65 11.02 -11.26
N PRO A 133 6.23 11.90 -10.33
CA PRO A 133 7.13 12.84 -9.69
C PRO A 133 8.29 12.13 -9.00
N GLY A 134 9.50 12.68 -9.16
CA GLY A 134 10.70 12.17 -8.50
C GLY A 134 10.74 12.53 -7.02
N LEU A 135 11.51 11.77 -6.27
CA LEU A 135 11.75 11.97 -4.83
C LEU A 135 13.23 12.20 -4.58
N ASP A 136 13.56 13.29 -3.89
CA ASP A 136 14.91 13.57 -3.39
C ASP A 136 14.98 13.27 -1.90
N TYR A 137 15.45 12.07 -1.56
CA TYR A 137 15.56 11.63 -0.17
C TYR A 137 16.63 12.40 0.64
N ALA A 138 17.54 13.12 -0.03
CA ALA A 138 18.52 13.99 0.60
C ALA A 138 17.99 15.41 0.90
N ALA A 139 16.80 15.77 0.38
CA ALA A 139 16.18 17.06 0.63
C ALA A 139 15.74 17.18 2.11
N PRO A 140 15.61 18.43 2.63
CA PRO A 140 15.04 18.65 3.95
C PRO A 140 13.66 18.02 4.12
N ALA A 141 13.30 17.59 5.33
CA ALA A 141 12.06 16.86 5.61
C ALA A 141 10.80 17.56 5.09
N LYS A 142 10.72 18.88 5.24
CA LYS A 142 9.60 19.69 4.70
C LYS A 142 9.47 19.55 3.18
N VAL A 143 10.58 19.66 2.47
CA VAL A 143 10.63 19.53 1.00
C VAL A 143 10.29 18.10 0.58
N ARG A 144 10.78 17.10 1.32
CA ARG A 144 10.40 15.70 1.07
C ARG A 144 8.89 15.47 1.23
N CYS A 145 8.26 16.05 2.25
CA CYS A 145 6.81 15.96 2.41
C CYS A 145 6.06 16.56 1.22
N GLU A 146 6.50 17.69 0.69
CA GLU A 146 5.91 18.32 -0.50
C GLU A 146 6.07 17.44 -1.74
N GLN A 147 7.24 16.84 -1.93
CA GLN A 147 7.51 15.90 -3.02
C GLN A 147 6.67 14.62 -2.90
N TYR A 148 6.53 14.07 -1.69
CA TYR A 148 5.68 12.90 -1.44
C TYR A 148 4.21 13.22 -1.67
N LEU A 149 3.75 14.42 -1.33
CA LEU A 149 2.39 14.83 -1.64
C LEU A 149 2.13 14.78 -3.16
N ALA A 150 3.02 15.34 -3.96
CA ALA A 150 2.92 15.27 -5.43
C ALA A 150 2.99 13.83 -5.95
N PHE A 151 3.85 13.00 -5.37
CA PHE A 151 3.98 11.59 -5.70
C PHE A 151 2.69 10.80 -5.36
N PHE A 152 2.09 11.05 -4.21
CA PHE A 152 0.83 10.41 -3.82
C PHE A 152 -0.36 10.92 -4.64
N GLU A 153 -0.41 12.21 -4.97
CA GLU A 153 -1.43 12.77 -5.87
C GLU A 153 -1.39 12.12 -7.25
N TYR A 154 -0.19 11.86 -7.78
CA TYR A 154 -0.03 11.13 -9.04
C TYR A 154 -0.67 9.74 -8.98
N PHE A 155 -0.41 8.94 -7.95
CA PHE A 155 -0.99 7.60 -7.81
C PHE A 155 -2.48 7.64 -7.48
N LYS A 156 -2.92 8.58 -6.64
CA LYS A 156 -4.35 8.82 -6.41
C LYS A 156 -5.07 9.09 -7.72
N HIS A 157 -4.53 9.94 -8.57
CA HIS A 157 -5.12 10.25 -9.87
C HIS A 157 -5.22 9.02 -10.79
N LEU A 158 -4.22 8.13 -10.80
CA LEU A 158 -4.28 6.88 -11.56
C LEU A 158 -5.41 5.95 -11.11
N LEU A 159 -5.77 5.98 -9.83
CA LEU A 159 -6.82 5.15 -9.24
C LEU A 159 -8.21 5.78 -9.33
N VAL A 160 -8.28 7.08 -9.13
CA VAL A 160 -9.54 7.85 -9.09
C VAL A 160 -9.96 8.30 -10.49
N GLY A 161 -9.02 8.72 -11.32
CA GLY A 161 -9.28 9.36 -12.61
C GLY A 161 -9.63 10.85 -12.45
N ASP A 162 -10.23 11.40 -13.50
CA ASP A 162 -10.55 12.85 -13.58
C ASP A 162 -11.85 13.22 -12.84
N ASP A 163 -12.73 12.26 -12.62
CA ASP A 163 -14.01 12.44 -11.92
C ASP A 163 -14.00 11.77 -10.55
N GLU A 164 -13.71 12.54 -9.52
CA GLU A 164 -13.68 12.05 -8.13
C GLU A 164 -15.04 11.54 -7.62
N LYS A 165 -16.15 11.95 -8.24
CA LYS A 165 -17.49 11.47 -7.88
C LYS A 165 -17.76 10.07 -8.42
N ASN A 166 -17.10 9.71 -9.51
CA ASN A 166 -17.18 8.41 -10.13
C ASN A 166 -15.78 7.84 -10.35
N PRO A 167 -15.06 7.48 -9.28
CA PRO A 167 -13.69 7.01 -9.37
C PRO A 167 -13.60 5.71 -10.19
N ILE A 168 -12.50 5.54 -10.91
CA ILE A 168 -12.27 4.37 -11.78
C ILE A 168 -12.36 3.08 -10.99
N TYR A 169 -11.86 3.06 -9.78
CA TYR A 169 -11.84 1.87 -8.92
C TYR A 169 -13.24 1.40 -8.48
N LYS A 170 -14.25 2.25 -8.61
CA LYS A 170 -15.60 1.94 -8.16
C LYS A 170 -16.13 0.70 -8.87
N ASN A 171 -16.58 -0.27 -8.09
CA ASN A 171 -17.14 -1.55 -8.56
C ASN A 171 -16.17 -2.45 -9.35
N VAL A 172 -14.88 -2.17 -9.37
CA VAL A 172 -13.88 -3.06 -9.97
C VAL A 172 -13.50 -4.12 -8.95
N LYS A 173 -13.82 -5.38 -9.25
CA LYS A 173 -13.46 -6.50 -8.38
C LYS A 173 -11.98 -6.86 -8.53
N LEU A 174 -11.36 -7.11 -7.41
CA LEU A 174 -9.96 -7.50 -7.28
C LEU A 174 -9.87 -8.81 -6.49
N PHE A 175 -8.96 -9.69 -6.90
CA PHE A 175 -8.42 -10.68 -5.98
C PHE A 175 -7.43 -10.00 -5.04
N MET A 176 -7.51 -10.33 -3.76
CA MET A 176 -6.61 -9.80 -2.72
C MET A 176 -5.89 -10.95 -2.05
N LYS A 177 -4.58 -10.91 -2.05
CA LYS A 177 -3.73 -11.83 -1.31
C LYS A 177 -3.57 -11.31 0.12
N LEU A 178 -4.02 -12.09 1.09
CA LEU A 178 -3.89 -11.78 2.50
C LEU A 178 -3.06 -12.86 3.18
N VAL A 179 -2.21 -12.45 4.09
CA VAL A 179 -1.35 -13.31 4.90
C VAL A 179 -1.51 -12.95 6.37
N ALA A 180 -1.06 -13.81 7.27
CA ALA A 180 -1.03 -13.46 8.69
C ALA A 180 -0.11 -12.26 8.90
N ASP A 181 -0.55 -11.30 9.71
CA ASP A 181 0.23 -10.11 10.05
C ASP A 181 1.63 -10.49 10.55
N TYR A 182 2.65 -9.83 9.98
CA TYR A 182 4.05 -10.14 10.24
C TYR A 182 4.45 -10.01 11.72
N ASN A 183 3.89 -9.02 12.42
CA ASN A 183 4.29 -8.72 13.79
C ASN A 183 3.61 -9.63 14.81
N THR A 184 2.31 -9.88 14.65
CA THR A 184 1.51 -10.57 15.67
C THR A 184 0.96 -11.91 15.22
N HIS A 185 0.84 -12.16 13.91
CA HIS A 185 0.16 -13.30 13.29
C HIS A 185 -1.30 -13.50 13.76
N LYS A 186 -1.95 -12.45 14.30
CA LYS A 186 -3.30 -12.53 14.87
C LYS A 186 -4.42 -12.18 13.91
N PHE A 187 -4.10 -11.48 12.84
CA PHE A 187 -5.08 -11.06 11.83
C PHE A 187 -4.49 -11.15 10.42
N LEU A 188 -5.36 -11.13 9.43
CA LEU A 188 -4.95 -11.10 8.03
C LEU A 188 -4.65 -9.66 7.60
N ALA A 189 -3.58 -9.50 6.82
CA ALA A 189 -3.14 -8.23 6.26
C ALA A 189 -2.52 -8.46 4.88
N PHE A 190 -2.30 -7.38 4.14
CA PHE A 190 -1.46 -7.44 2.94
C PHE A 190 -0.02 -7.82 3.31
N PRO A 191 0.68 -8.56 2.44
CA PRO A 191 2.08 -8.91 2.68
C PRO A 191 2.95 -7.67 2.89
N SER A 192 3.82 -7.68 3.91
CA SER A 192 4.68 -6.53 4.23
C SER A 192 5.80 -6.31 3.21
N PHE A 193 6.31 -7.40 2.62
CA PHE A 193 7.38 -7.34 1.63
C PHE A 193 6.80 -7.59 0.24
N VAL A 194 6.39 -6.52 -0.42
CA VAL A 194 5.72 -6.64 -1.70
C VAL A 194 6.63 -6.18 -2.83
N ASN A 195 7.56 -7.02 -3.21
CA ASN A 195 8.08 -7.03 -4.57
C ASN A 195 7.19 -7.86 -5.52
N ARG A 196 5.96 -8.20 -5.11
CA ARG A 196 5.11 -9.23 -5.70
C ARG A 196 3.68 -8.78 -5.73
N GLY A 197 2.94 -9.29 -6.70
CA GLY A 197 1.55 -9.00 -6.82
C GLY A 197 0.76 -9.44 -5.59
N PHE A 198 -0.05 -8.57 -5.04
CA PHE A 198 -0.94 -8.85 -3.91
C PHE A 198 -2.40 -8.49 -4.20
N VAL A 199 -2.65 -7.83 -5.31
CA VAL A 199 -3.98 -7.59 -5.86
C VAL A 199 -3.98 -7.86 -7.36
N GLU A 200 -5.09 -8.35 -7.89
CA GLU A 200 -5.25 -8.64 -9.31
C GLU A 200 -6.69 -8.37 -9.73
N ARG A 201 -6.87 -7.65 -10.82
CA ARG A 201 -8.21 -7.43 -11.36
C ARG A 201 -8.88 -8.75 -11.76
N VAL A 202 -10.11 -8.95 -11.31
CA VAL A 202 -10.92 -10.10 -11.70
C VAL A 202 -11.36 -9.94 -13.16
N ILE A 203 -10.96 -10.89 -13.98
CA ILE A 203 -11.37 -10.99 -15.39
C ILE A 203 -12.28 -12.20 -15.52
N PRO A 204 -13.53 -12.04 -16.00
CA PRO A 204 -14.46 -13.15 -16.15
C PRO A 204 -13.87 -14.31 -16.95
N GLY A 205 -13.99 -15.53 -16.42
CA GLY A 205 -13.47 -16.75 -17.06
C GLY A 205 -11.96 -16.99 -16.90
N GLN A 206 -11.24 -16.12 -16.19
CA GLN A 206 -9.81 -16.30 -15.89
C GLN A 206 -9.60 -16.61 -14.41
N SER A 207 -8.74 -17.60 -14.14
CA SER A 207 -8.26 -17.88 -12.80
C SER A 207 -7.23 -16.84 -12.37
N PRO A 208 -7.14 -16.52 -11.06
CA PRO A 208 -6.11 -15.60 -10.57
C PRO A 208 -4.70 -16.15 -10.80
N SER A 209 -3.78 -15.26 -11.16
CA SER A 209 -2.35 -15.57 -11.31
C SER A 209 -1.52 -15.25 -10.06
N ILE A 210 -2.13 -14.61 -9.07
CA ILE A 210 -1.49 -14.35 -7.77
C ILE A 210 -1.10 -15.66 -7.11
N GLU A 211 0.13 -15.72 -6.61
CA GLU A 211 0.69 -16.88 -5.91
C GLU A 211 1.24 -16.46 -4.54
N PHE A 212 1.25 -17.42 -3.59
CA PHE A 212 1.87 -17.23 -2.28
C PHE A 212 3.32 -17.69 -2.31
N GLU A 213 4.16 -17.03 -1.48
CA GLU A 213 5.56 -17.42 -1.32
C GLU A 213 5.76 -18.45 -0.24
N ALA A 214 6.86 -19.20 -0.40
CA ALA A 214 7.42 -19.96 0.70
C ALA A 214 7.73 -19.00 1.87
N GLY A 215 7.19 -19.27 3.04
CA GLY A 215 7.34 -18.44 4.24
C GLY A 215 6.23 -17.41 4.45
N GLU A 216 5.38 -17.12 3.48
CA GLU A 216 4.13 -16.41 3.73
C GLU A 216 3.17 -17.34 4.46
N THR A 217 2.91 -17.04 5.72
CA THR A 217 2.01 -17.90 6.49
C THR A 217 0.56 -17.50 6.26
N ILE A 218 -0.26 -18.52 6.07
CA ILE A 218 -1.71 -18.40 5.96
C ILE A 218 -2.40 -18.74 7.28
N HIS A 219 -1.65 -19.23 8.27
CA HIS A 219 -2.19 -19.62 9.56
C HIS A 219 -2.11 -18.46 10.54
N LEU A 220 -3.26 -18.09 11.10
CA LEU A 220 -3.31 -17.15 12.21
C LEU A 220 -2.83 -17.84 13.49
N ALA A 221 -2.16 -17.08 14.35
CA ALA A 221 -1.85 -17.54 15.70
C ALA A 221 -3.18 -17.86 16.42
N LYS A 222 -3.19 -18.95 17.16
CA LYS A 222 -4.33 -19.29 18.02
C LYS A 222 -4.48 -18.19 19.06
N ASP A 223 -5.72 -17.75 19.26
CA ASP A 223 -6.02 -16.82 20.31
C ASP A 223 -5.97 -17.56 21.64
N ASP A 224 -4.88 -17.41 22.39
CA ASP A 224 -4.65 -18.03 23.69
C ASP A 224 -5.38 -17.25 24.81
N THR A 225 -6.23 -16.31 24.49
CA THR A 225 -7.06 -15.62 25.48
C THR A 225 -8.06 -16.61 26.09
N PRO A 226 -8.02 -16.86 27.42
CA PRO A 226 -9.03 -17.70 28.06
C PRO A 226 -10.41 -17.10 27.78
N LYS A 227 -11.29 -17.86 27.17
CA LYS A 227 -12.69 -17.46 27.05
C LYS A 227 -13.29 -17.54 28.47
N ASN A 228 -13.43 -16.38 29.13
CA ASN A 228 -14.22 -16.24 30.33
C ASN A 228 -15.70 -16.43 30.00
#